data_7c82b1cf0fafb959e6a5163cea7be8c9
#
_entry.id   7c82b1cf0fafb959e6a5163cea7be8c9
#
_cell.length_a   1.000
_cell.length_b   1.000
_cell.length_c   1.000
_cell.angle_alpha   90.00
_cell.angle_beta   90.00
_cell.angle_gamma   90.00
#
_symmetry.space_group_name_H-M   'P 1'
#
loop_
_entity.id
_entity.type
_entity.pdbx_description
1 polymer ?
#
loop_
_entity_poly.entity_id
_entity_poly.type
_entity_poly.pdbx_seq_one_letter_code
_entity_poly.pdbx_strand_id
1 'polypeptide(L)'
;GSATTPRPKILAETEYSGVWYVPQGGSYMARLYDDAGADWPWADTKGSGSLSLSLEEVAAKALDADLWLVRSYGYETTTSTLKALNPRYTAFEAWKRGNIYSCDTEKRNIFNDVAFHPDKVLAEYIAIFHPELMPGYELQYFKHTR
;
A
#
# COMPACT_ATOMS: atom_id res chain seq x y z
N GLY A 1 14.22 -10.79 13.47
CA GLY A 1 14.29 -9.60 12.71
C GLY A 1 14.99 -8.53 13.47
N SER A 2 15.51 -7.62 12.76
CA SER A 2 16.19 -6.53 13.42
C SER A 2 15.17 -5.60 14.06
N ALA A 3 15.20 -5.56 15.39
CA ALA A 3 14.37 -4.62 16.13
C ALA A 3 14.78 -3.16 15.91
N THR A 4 15.92 -2.94 15.25
CA THR A 4 16.43 -1.59 15.03
C THR A 4 15.91 -0.94 13.76
N THR A 5 15.31 -1.72 12.84
CA THR A 5 14.79 -1.18 11.60
C THR A 5 13.34 -0.72 11.82
N PRO A 6 13.05 0.59 11.68
CA PRO A 6 11.69 1.07 11.84
C PRO A 6 10.77 0.48 10.79
N ARG A 7 9.52 0.24 11.17
CA ARG A 7 8.50 -0.24 10.24
C ARG A 7 7.78 0.97 9.66
N PRO A 8 7.82 1.17 8.32
CA PRO A 8 7.08 2.28 7.73
C PRO A 8 5.58 2.04 7.88
N LYS A 9 4.86 3.08 8.25
CA LYS A 9 3.39 3.05 8.24
C LYS A 9 2.94 3.20 6.80
N ILE A 10 2.02 2.35 6.38
CA ILE A 10 1.55 2.34 4.99
C ILE A 10 0.06 2.63 4.89
N LEU A 11 -0.32 3.22 3.77
CA LEU A 11 -1.68 3.41 3.34
C LEU A 11 -1.86 2.66 2.03
N ALA A 12 -3.03 2.08 1.79
CA ALA A 12 -3.28 1.29 0.59
C ALA A 12 -4.61 1.68 -0.05
N GLU A 13 -4.61 1.69 -1.38
CA GLU A 13 -5.78 1.87 -2.23
C GLU A 13 -6.37 3.29 -2.16
N THR A 14 -7.57 3.46 -2.67
CA THR A 14 -8.32 4.73 -2.67
C THR A 14 -9.79 4.42 -2.45
N GLU A 15 -10.59 5.49 -2.31
CA GLU A 15 -12.04 5.33 -2.19
C GLU A 15 -12.65 4.78 -3.48
N TYR A 16 -13.64 3.91 -3.32
CA TYR A 16 -14.49 3.45 -4.41
C TYR A 16 -15.92 3.83 -4.07
N SER A 17 -16.54 4.68 -4.88
CA SER A 17 -17.91 5.18 -4.65
C SER A 17 -18.09 5.77 -3.24
N GLY A 18 -17.08 6.50 -2.76
CA GLY A 18 -17.12 7.15 -1.46
C GLY A 18 -16.80 6.24 -0.28
N VAL A 19 -16.42 5.00 -0.54
CA VAL A 19 -16.08 4.02 0.51
C VAL A 19 -14.65 3.55 0.31
N TRP A 20 -13.87 3.57 1.38
CA TRP A 20 -12.49 3.09 1.36
C TRP A 20 -12.45 1.71 1.98
N TYR A 21 -12.11 0.71 1.17
CA TYR A 21 -12.00 -0.67 1.62
C TYR A 21 -10.56 -0.97 2.01
N VAL A 22 -10.35 -1.41 3.25
CA VAL A 22 -9.02 -1.76 3.74
C VAL A 22 -9.04 -3.20 4.26
N PRO A 23 -8.00 -4.01 3.99
CA PRO A 23 -7.95 -5.37 4.52
C PRO A 23 -7.78 -5.37 6.03
N GLN A 24 -8.55 -6.23 6.70
CA GLN A 24 -8.43 -6.41 8.15
C GLN A 24 -7.16 -7.18 8.51
N GLY A 25 -6.76 -7.10 9.79
CA GLY A 25 -5.51 -7.68 10.26
C GLY A 25 -5.39 -9.20 10.10
N GLY A 26 -6.51 -9.91 10.05
CA GLY A 26 -6.52 -11.34 9.79
C GLY A 26 -6.50 -11.73 8.31
N SER A 27 -6.48 -10.73 7.40
CA SER A 27 -6.49 -10.99 5.97
C SER A 27 -5.11 -11.39 5.46
N TYR A 28 -5.10 -12.00 4.28
CA TYR A 28 -3.85 -12.38 3.62
C TYR A 28 -2.97 -11.16 3.33
N MET A 29 -3.56 -10.07 2.83
CA MET A 29 -2.80 -8.88 2.49
C MET A 29 -2.20 -8.21 3.72
N ALA A 30 -2.93 -8.16 4.84
CA ALA A 30 -2.40 -7.59 6.07
C ALA A 30 -1.22 -8.40 6.60
N ARG A 31 -1.30 -9.73 6.50
CA ARG A 31 -0.19 -10.61 6.87
C ARG A 31 1.02 -10.39 5.97
N LEU A 32 0.79 -10.19 4.69
CA LEU A 32 1.85 -9.95 3.73
C LEU A 32 2.58 -8.65 4.05
N TYR A 33 1.85 -7.59 4.40
CA TYR A 33 2.44 -6.31 4.81
C TYR A 33 3.27 -6.49 6.10
N ASP A 34 2.75 -7.24 7.06
CA ASP A 34 3.46 -7.50 8.31
C ASP A 34 4.73 -8.31 8.05
N ASP A 35 4.64 -9.36 7.24
CA ASP A 35 5.79 -10.20 6.88
C ASP A 35 6.87 -9.39 6.15
N ALA A 36 6.46 -8.40 5.38
CA ALA A 36 7.38 -7.52 4.66
C ALA A 36 7.95 -6.40 5.54
N GLY A 37 7.53 -6.30 6.80
CA GLY A 37 8.09 -5.34 7.74
C GLY A 37 7.41 -3.97 7.74
N ALA A 38 6.15 -3.89 7.34
CA ALA A 38 5.39 -2.64 7.38
C ALA A 38 4.51 -2.55 8.61
N ASP A 39 4.14 -1.31 8.97
CA ASP A 39 3.15 -1.03 10.00
C ASP A 39 1.81 -0.80 9.31
N TRP A 40 0.93 -1.79 9.38
CA TRP A 40 -0.42 -1.69 8.82
C TRP A 40 -1.37 -1.14 9.89
N PRO A 41 -1.99 0.04 9.68
CA PRO A 41 -2.81 0.68 10.72
C PRO A 41 -3.98 -0.15 11.23
N TRP A 42 -4.47 -1.09 10.42
CA TRP A 42 -5.60 -1.95 10.80
C TRP A 42 -5.17 -3.38 11.14
N ALA A 43 -3.89 -3.58 11.46
CA ALA A 43 -3.34 -4.89 11.80
C ALA A 43 -3.97 -5.51 13.05
N ASP A 44 -4.49 -4.69 13.94
CA ASP A 44 -5.10 -5.14 15.19
C ASP A 44 -6.56 -5.56 15.03
N THR A 45 -7.15 -5.42 13.85
CA THR A 45 -8.49 -5.91 13.59
C THR A 45 -8.46 -7.43 13.35
N LYS A 46 -9.50 -8.14 13.77
CA LYS A 46 -9.47 -9.60 13.81
C LYS A 46 -10.06 -10.30 12.58
N GLY A 47 -10.84 -9.60 11.79
CA GLY A 47 -11.48 -10.21 10.63
C GLY A 47 -10.51 -10.51 9.50
N SER A 48 -10.94 -11.35 8.57
CA SER A 48 -10.16 -11.71 7.38
C SER A 48 -10.65 -11.03 6.10
N GLY A 49 -11.72 -10.26 6.18
CA GLY A 49 -12.27 -9.52 5.05
C GLY A 49 -11.74 -8.10 4.99
N SER A 50 -12.57 -7.20 4.46
CA SER A 50 -12.25 -5.79 4.36
C SER A 50 -13.15 -4.95 5.26
N LEU A 51 -12.60 -3.87 5.78
CA LEU A 51 -13.38 -2.84 6.47
C LEU A 51 -13.84 -1.80 5.45
N SER A 52 -15.06 -1.31 5.64
CA SER A 52 -15.62 -0.21 4.84
C SER A 52 -15.52 1.07 5.65
N LEU A 53 -14.69 1.99 5.22
CA LEU A 53 -14.37 3.20 6.00
C LEU A 53 -14.63 4.46 5.18
N SER A 54 -14.85 5.57 5.88
CA SER A 54 -14.87 6.89 5.27
C SER A 54 -13.43 7.41 5.14
N LEU A 55 -13.26 8.45 4.32
CA LEU A 55 -11.95 9.11 4.21
C LEU A 55 -11.49 9.63 5.56
N GLU A 56 -12.40 10.17 6.37
CA GLU A 56 -12.08 10.69 7.69
C GLU A 56 -11.58 9.60 8.63
N GLU A 57 -12.19 8.42 8.57
CA GLU A 57 -11.77 7.27 9.38
C GLU A 57 -10.38 6.78 8.97
N VAL A 58 -10.12 6.75 7.66
CA VAL A 58 -8.80 6.37 7.15
C VAL A 58 -7.76 7.42 7.55
N ALA A 59 -8.10 8.70 7.41
CA ALA A 59 -7.19 9.77 7.79
C ALA A 59 -6.87 9.74 9.27
N ALA A 60 -7.83 9.38 10.12
CA ALA A 60 -7.61 9.31 11.56
C ALA A 60 -6.48 8.34 11.92
N LYS A 61 -6.27 7.30 11.13
CA LYS A 61 -5.23 6.29 11.39
C LYS A 61 -4.01 6.40 10.49
N ALA A 62 -4.15 6.92 9.28
CA ALA A 62 -3.12 6.82 8.25
C ALA A 62 -2.72 8.17 7.64
N LEU A 63 -3.15 9.29 8.23
CA LEU A 63 -2.79 10.61 7.70
C LEU A 63 -1.25 10.80 7.66
N ASP A 64 -0.56 10.23 8.62
CA ASP A 64 0.90 10.31 8.75
C ASP A 64 1.63 9.12 8.14
N ALA A 65 0.96 8.29 7.33
CA ALA A 65 1.59 7.16 6.69
C ALA A 65 2.78 7.60 5.83
N ASP A 66 3.83 6.79 5.82
CA ASP A 66 5.06 7.10 5.09
C ASP A 66 4.95 6.78 3.60
N LEU A 67 4.17 5.77 3.26
CA LEU A 67 4.03 5.23 1.91
C LEU A 67 2.56 5.02 1.57
N TRP A 68 2.24 5.14 0.29
CA TRP A 68 0.88 4.90 -0.21
C TRP A 68 0.98 3.93 -1.39
N LEU A 69 0.37 2.75 -1.23
CA LEU A 69 0.35 1.71 -2.25
C LEU A 69 -1.01 1.73 -2.96
N VAL A 70 -1.02 1.93 -4.26
CA VAL A 70 -2.28 1.97 -5.01
C VAL A 70 -2.23 0.96 -6.15
N ARG A 71 -3.23 0.08 -6.19
CA ARG A 71 -3.45 -0.81 -7.32
C ARG A 71 -4.58 -0.23 -8.16
N SER A 72 -4.32 0.00 -9.42
CA SER A 72 -5.29 0.55 -10.37
C SER A 72 -5.36 -0.37 -11.59
N TYR A 73 -6.31 -0.12 -12.46
CA TYR A 73 -6.49 -0.90 -13.67
C TYR A 73 -6.50 0.03 -14.87
N GLY A 74 -5.51 -0.15 -15.74
CA GLY A 74 -5.43 0.59 -16.99
C GLY A 74 -4.74 1.94 -16.90
N TYR A 75 -4.22 2.32 -15.72
CA TYR A 75 -3.48 3.59 -15.56
C TYR A 75 -2.53 3.53 -14.38
N GLU A 76 -1.55 4.42 -14.38
CA GLU A 76 -0.66 4.61 -13.24
C GLU A 76 -1.21 5.69 -12.32
N THR A 77 -1.12 5.45 -11.00
CA THR A 77 -1.52 6.44 -10.01
C THR A 77 -0.33 7.34 -9.65
N THR A 78 -0.53 8.64 -9.76
CA THR A 78 0.47 9.65 -9.40
C THR A 78 -0.13 10.63 -8.40
N THR A 79 0.68 11.55 -7.89
CA THR A 79 0.16 12.61 -7.02
C THR A 79 -0.91 13.44 -7.74
N SER A 80 -0.71 13.70 -9.03
CA SER A 80 -1.69 14.45 -9.83
C SER A 80 -3.01 13.70 -9.99
N THR A 81 -2.96 12.39 -10.25
CA THR A 81 -4.19 11.60 -10.40
C THR A 81 -4.94 11.48 -9.09
N LEU A 82 -4.23 11.34 -7.97
CA LEU A 82 -4.86 11.29 -6.65
C LEU A 82 -5.56 12.61 -6.32
N LYS A 83 -4.92 13.73 -6.59
CA LYS A 83 -5.52 15.04 -6.39
C LYS A 83 -6.77 15.22 -7.26
N ALA A 84 -6.73 14.70 -8.49
CA ALA A 84 -7.87 14.76 -9.41
C ALA A 84 -9.04 13.89 -8.93
N LEU A 85 -8.73 12.73 -8.32
CA LEU A 85 -9.76 11.85 -7.76
C LEU A 85 -10.44 12.48 -6.55
N ASN A 86 -9.65 13.07 -5.65
CA ASN A 86 -10.17 13.75 -4.47
C ASN A 86 -9.12 14.72 -3.95
N PRO A 87 -9.38 16.03 -4.01
CA PRO A 87 -8.42 17.03 -3.52
C PRO A 87 -8.05 16.85 -2.05
N ARG A 88 -8.88 16.19 -1.24
CA ARG A 88 -8.60 15.94 0.17
C ARG A 88 -7.45 14.96 0.37
N TYR A 89 -7.10 14.18 -0.65
CA TYR A 89 -5.94 13.28 -0.59
C TYR A 89 -4.62 14.03 -0.39
N THR A 90 -4.59 15.31 -0.73
CA THR A 90 -3.38 16.14 -0.55
C THR A 90 -3.01 16.35 0.92
N ALA A 91 -3.91 16.04 1.86
CA ALA A 91 -3.64 16.12 3.29
C ALA A 91 -2.75 14.98 3.79
N PHE A 92 -2.69 13.87 3.07
CA PHE A 92 -1.88 12.71 3.50
C PHE A 92 -0.39 13.00 3.31
N GLU A 93 0.40 12.63 4.32
CA GLU A 93 1.86 12.82 4.28
C GLU A 93 2.51 12.09 3.09
N ALA A 94 2.04 10.90 2.78
CA ALA A 94 2.57 10.14 1.63
C ALA A 94 2.38 10.92 0.33
N TRP A 95 1.26 11.63 0.18
CA TRP A 95 1.04 12.49 -0.99
C TRP A 95 2.04 13.66 -1.01
N LYS A 96 2.19 14.33 0.14
CA LYS A 96 3.08 15.49 0.26
C LYS A 96 4.53 15.12 -0.03
N ARG A 97 4.96 13.93 0.38
CA ARG A 97 6.32 13.41 0.18
C ARG A 97 6.52 12.82 -1.22
N GLY A 98 5.44 12.62 -1.96
CA GLY A 98 5.50 11.94 -3.26
C GLY A 98 5.84 10.46 -3.16
N ASN A 99 5.56 9.83 -2.04
CA ASN A 99 5.84 8.41 -1.82
C ASN A 99 4.66 7.53 -2.25
N ILE A 100 4.32 7.62 -3.53
CA ILE A 100 3.23 6.86 -4.13
C ILE A 100 3.84 5.71 -4.93
N TYR A 101 3.38 4.49 -4.63
CA TYR A 101 3.75 3.29 -5.40
C TYR A 101 2.51 2.78 -6.10
N SER A 102 2.56 2.73 -7.42
CA SER A 102 1.43 2.38 -8.25
C SER A 102 1.66 1.04 -8.94
N CYS A 103 0.63 0.20 -8.96
CA CYS A 103 0.62 -1.03 -9.74
C CYS A 103 -0.56 -0.98 -10.70
N ASP A 104 -0.28 -0.97 -12.01
CA ASP A 104 -1.32 -1.10 -13.03
C ASP A 104 -1.58 -2.59 -13.23
N THR A 105 -2.69 -3.06 -12.66
CA THR A 105 -3.02 -4.49 -12.66
C THR A 105 -3.39 -5.03 -14.04
N GLU A 106 -3.67 -4.17 -15.00
CA GLU A 106 -3.85 -4.58 -16.39
C GLU A 106 -2.52 -5.04 -17.01
N LYS A 107 -1.43 -4.31 -16.72
CA LYS A 107 -0.11 -4.60 -17.29
C LYS A 107 0.70 -5.58 -16.46
N ARG A 108 0.47 -5.62 -15.15
CA ARG A 108 1.27 -6.40 -14.20
C ARG A 108 0.34 -7.26 -13.36
N ASN A 109 0.48 -8.56 -13.49
CA ASN A 109 -0.50 -9.51 -12.96
C ASN A 109 -0.23 -9.86 -11.50
N ILE A 110 -0.25 -8.84 -10.63
CA ILE A 110 0.07 -9.03 -9.22
C ILE A 110 -0.93 -9.97 -8.52
N PHE A 111 -2.21 -9.91 -8.88
CA PHE A 111 -3.22 -10.77 -8.26
C PHE A 111 -2.97 -12.24 -8.56
N ASN A 112 -2.56 -12.55 -9.78
CA ASN A 112 -2.20 -13.91 -10.15
C ASN A 112 -0.93 -14.34 -9.41
N ASP A 113 0.05 -13.46 -9.33
CA ASP A 113 1.33 -13.78 -8.71
C ASP A 113 1.23 -13.90 -7.19
N VAL A 114 0.31 -13.18 -6.55
CA VAL A 114 0.03 -13.39 -5.12
C VAL A 114 -0.40 -14.84 -4.87
N ALA A 115 -1.20 -15.42 -5.78
CA ALA A 115 -1.69 -16.78 -5.63
C ALA A 115 -0.62 -17.84 -5.98
N PHE A 116 0.17 -17.61 -7.03
CA PHE A 116 1.10 -18.61 -7.55
C PHE A 116 2.55 -18.37 -7.20
N HIS A 117 2.94 -17.13 -6.94
CA HIS A 117 4.31 -16.75 -6.62
C HIS A 117 4.34 -15.75 -5.47
N PRO A 118 3.79 -16.13 -4.29
CA PRO A 118 3.71 -15.20 -3.16
C PRO A 118 5.07 -14.73 -2.66
N ASP A 119 6.11 -15.55 -2.85
CA ASP A 119 7.49 -15.19 -2.50
C ASP A 119 8.00 -14.00 -3.32
N LYS A 120 7.63 -13.92 -4.59
CA LYS A 120 8.01 -12.79 -5.45
C LYS A 120 7.33 -11.50 -5.02
N VAL A 121 6.04 -11.59 -4.68
CA VAL A 121 5.27 -10.44 -4.22
C VAL A 121 5.79 -9.97 -2.86
N LEU A 122 6.08 -10.90 -1.96
CA LEU A 122 6.66 -10.56 -0.66
C LEU A 122 8.01 -9.86 -0.83
N ALA A 123 8.87 -10.35 -1.73
CA ALA A 123 10.16 -9.71 -2.01
C ALA A 123 9.97 -8.27 -2.49
N GLU A 124 8.98 -8.03 -3.34
CA GLU A 124 8.68 -6.69 -3.81
C GLU A 124 8.29 -5.75 -2.67
N TYR A 125 7.41 -6.20 -1.77
CA TYR A 125 7.02 -5.39 -0.62
C TYR A 125 8.18 -5.14 0.33
N ILE A 126 9.04 -6.13 0.56
CA ILE A 126 10.26 -5.93 1.35
C ILE A 126 11.13 -4.84 0.72
N ALA A 127 11.30 -4.88 -0.59
CA ALA A 127 12.10 -3.89 -1.31
C ALA A 127 11.50 -2.48 -1.21
N ILE A 128 10.17 -2.36 -1.19
CA ILE A 128 9.48 -1.08 -1.03
C ILE A 128 9.64 -0.55 0.40
N PHE A 129 9.43 -1.41 1.40
CA PHE A 129 9.41 -0.99 2.81
C PHE A 129 10.81 -0.87 3.39
N HIS A 130 11.73 -1.73 2.96
CA HIS A 130 13.10 -1.81 3.48
C HIS A 130 14.07 -1.99 2.31
N PRO A 131 14.24 -0.94 1.48
CA PRO A 131 15.14 -1.06 0.32
C PRO A 131 16.57 -1.42 0.68
N GLU A 132 17.01 -1.11 1.90
CA GLU A 132 18.34 -1.45 2.39
C GLU A 132 18.56 -2.96 2.53
N LEU A 133 17.48 -3.74 2.62
CA LEU A 133 17.57 -5.19 2.71
C LEU A 133 17.62 -5.87 1.33
N MET A 134 17.30 -5.13 0.28
CA MET A 134 17.19 -5.65 -1.08
C MET A 134 17.98 -4.77 -2.07
N PRO A 135 19.30 -4.59 -1.83
CA PRO A 135 20.08 -3.71 -2.71
C PRO A 135 20.09 -4.24 -4.14
N GLY A 136 19.87 -3.34 -5.08
CA GLY A 136 19.83 -3.69 -6.51
C GLY A 136 18.53 -4.30 -6.99
N TYR A 137 17.54 -4.48 -6.13
CA TYR A 137 16.24 -5.01 -6.54
C TYR A 137 15.50 -4.00 -7.42
N GLU A 138 14.98 -4.48 -8.55
CA GLU A 138 14.16 -3.68 -9.44
C GLU A 138 12.69 -4.07 -9.26
N LEU A 139 11.81 -3.06 -9.09
CA LEU A 139 10.39 -3.30 -8.88
C LEU A 139 9.76 -4.00 -10.08
N GLN A 140 9.01 -5.07 -9.81
CA GLN A 140 8.37 -5.90 -10.83
C GLN A 140 6.89 -5.54 -11.01
N TYR A 141 6.22 -5.14 -9.96
CA TYR A 141 4.78 -4.89 -9.96
C TYR A 141 4.43 -3.43 -9.72
N PHE A 142 5.11 -2.79 -8.79
CA PHE A 142 4.87 -1.40 -8.42
C PHE A 142 5.87 -0.48 -9.06
N LYS A 143 5.46 0.76 -9.24
CA LYS A 143 6.31 1.84 -9.74
C LYS A 143 6.19 3.02 -8.79
N HIS A 144 7.34 3.57 -8.39
CA HIS A 144 7.35 4.76 -7.55
C HIS A 144 6.99 5.96 -8.43
N THR A 145 5.83 6.55 -8.17
CA THR A 145 5.31 7.67 -8.96
C THR A 145 5.13 8.90 -8.07
N ARG A 146 5.22 10.07 -8.68
CA ARG A 146 4.99 11.33 -8.00
C ARG A 146 3.82 12.07 -8.60
#